data_c4fbf540d2c226527073bac05421ab6b
#
_entry.id   c4fbf540d2c226527073bac05421ab6b
#
_cell.length_a   1.000
_cell.length_b   1.000
_cell.length_c   1.000
_cell.angle_alpha   90.00
_cell.angle_beta   90.00
_cell.angle_gamma   90.00
#
_symmetry.space_group_name_H-M   'P 1'
#
loop_
_entity.id
_entity.type
_entity.pdbx_description
1 polymer ?
#
loop_
_entity_poly.entity_id
_entity_poly.type
_entity_poly.pdbx_seq_one_letter_code
_entity_poly.pdbx_strand_id
1 'polypeptide(L)'
;MKEFIASLFFLLSCTVTSAQLKTTPICPVISIDILDGIVNGAIVPTSTVGQIKLKFPCFTSFEEEGNSSKCGGGVFYKDRDIYFYTGRDYVEIGPAFKGKLSIPLIGASRNGLFKWLGQPQIKDVSWDAFKTAYGVLILYYNKAAKVNKIQFSTQMANTIQLCE
;
A
#
# COMPACT_ATOMS: atom_id res chain seq x y z
N MET A 1 -49.07 -2.40 69.62
CA MET A 1 -49.26 -2.40 68.15
C MET A 1 -48.15 -1.56 67.55
N LYS A 2 -47.17 -2.20 66.98
CA LYS A 2 -45.97 -1.56 66.38
C LYS A 2 -46.09 -1.74 64.87
N GLU A 3 -46.25 -0.65 64.20
CA GLU A 3 -46.29 -0.61 62.73
C GLU A 3 -44.89 -0.68 62.18
N PHE A 4 -44.58 -1.74 61.38
CA PHE A 4 -43.35 -1.86 60.59
C PHE A 4 -43.55 -1.17 59.26
N ILE A 5 -42.88 -0.02 59.06
CA ILE A 5 -42.78 0.64 57.80
C ILE A 5 -41.57 0.03 57.06
N ALA A 6 -41.83 -0.85 56.08
CA ALA A 6 -40.83 -1.38 55.18
C ALA A 6 -40.56 -0.34 54.07
N SER A 7 -39.41 0.33 54.19
CA SER A 7 -38.93 1.26 53.16
C SER A 7 -38.30 0.48 52.02
N LEU A 8 -39.00 0.38 50.90
CA LEU A 8 -38.53 -0.27 49.67
C LEU A 8 -37.63 0.70 48.91
N PHE A 9 -36.32 0.56 49.11
CA PHE A 9 -35.30 1.30 48.31
C PHE A 9 -35.20 0.63 46.93
N PHE A 10 -35.83 1.25 45.95
CA PHE A 10 -35.67 0.91 44.52
C PHE A 10 -34.37 1.50 44.00
N LEU A 11 -33.31 0.69 44.00
CA LEU A 11 -32.03 1.04 43.38
C LEU A 11 -32.19 1.02 41.85
N LEU A 12 -32.41 2.21 41.30
CA LEU A 12 -32.40 2.45 39.85
C LEU A 12 -30.96 2.35 39.32
N SER A 13 -30.55 1.15 38.89
CA SER A 13 -29.24 0.93 38.24
C SER A 13 -29.31 1.52 36.82
N CYS A 14 -28.83 2.75 36.65
CA CYS A 14 -28.57 3.31 35.33
C CYS A 14 -27.41 2.55 34.67
N THR A 15 -27.71 1.58 33.81
CA THR A 15 -26.71 1.00 32.93
C THR A 15 -26.38 2.00 31.83
N VAL A 16 -25.21 2.65 31.94
CA VAL A 16 -24.67 3.51 30.89
C VAL A 16 -24.19 2.59 29.77
N THR A 17 -25.01 2.31 28.81
CA THR A 17 -24.61 1.67 27.57
C THR A 17 -23.78 2.66 26.76
N SER A 18 -22.44 2.52 26.82
CA SER A 18 -21.54 3.24 25.92
C SER A 18 -21.75 2.70 24.52
N ALA A 19 -22.56 3.40 23.73
CA ALA A 19 -22.66 3.16 22.30
C ALA A 19 -21.32 3.61 21.68
N GLN A 20 -20.39 2.68 21.49
CA GLN A 20 -19.18 2.93 20.70
C GLN A 20 -19.63 3.16 19.27
N LEU A 21 -19.67 4.41 18.83
CA LEU A 21 -19.77 4.75 17.41
C LEU A 21 -18.60 4.06 16.70
N LYS A 22 -18.91 3.07 15.88
CA LYS A 22 -17.95 2.49 14.94
C LYS A 22 -17.62 3.58 13.92
N THR A 23 -16.59 4.37 14.19
CA THR A 23 -16.06 5.33 13.20
C THR A 23 -15.46 4.51 12.08
N THR A 24 -16.12 4.49 10.93
CA THR A 24 -15.54 3.91 9.70
C THR A 24 -14.30 4.73 9.36
N PRO A 25 -13.10 4.12 9.29
CA PRO A 25 -11.90 4.88 8.98
C PRO A 25 -12.05 5.51 7.59
N ILE A 26 -11.82 6.82 7.51
CA ILE A 26 -11.77 7.53 6.22
C ILE A 26 -10.46 7.12 5.56
N CYS A 27 -10.59 6.39 4.44
CA CYS A 27 -9.43 5.92 3.68
C CYS A 27 -8.88 7.06 2.82
N PRO A 28 -7.67 7.57 3.10
CA PRO A 28 -7.09 8.64 2.31
C PRO A 28 -6.82 8.18 0.87
N VAL A 29 -6.78 9.13 -0.06
CA VAL A 29 -6.32 8.87 -1.44
C VAL A 29 -4.86 8.45 -1.39
N ILE A 30 -4.50 7.41 -2.16
CA ILE A 30 -3.11 7.00 -2.31
C ILE A 30 -2.41 7.99 -3.23
N SER A 31 -1.32 8.59 -2.76
CA SER A 31 -0.44 9.46 -3.52
C SER A 31 0.97 8.90 -3.50
N ILE A 32 1.58 8.76 -4.68
CA ILE A 32 2.91 8.15 -4.82
C ILE A 32 3.83 9.13 -5.51
N ASP A 33 4.93 9.43 -4.85
CA ASP A 33 6.07 10.07 -5.48
C ASP A 33 6.97 8.99 -6.11
N ILE A 34 6.91 8.90 -7.43
CA ILE A 34 7.62 7.87 -8.20
C ILE A 34 9.13 8.11 -8.20
N LEU A 35 9.58 9.38 -8.17
CA LEU A 35 11.00 9.69 -8.22
C LEU A 35 11.70 9.46 -6.87
N ASP A 36 10.97 9.65 -5.78
CA ASP A 36 11.48 9.45 -4.42
C ASP A 36 11.09 8.07 -3.84
N GLY A 37 10.22 7.31 -4.50
CA GLY A 37 9.76 5.99 -4.04
C GLY A 37 8.93 6.05 -2.76
N ILE A 38 8.16 7.13 -2.56
CA ILE A 38 7.42 7.40 -1.33
C ILE A 38 5.91 7.35 -1.57
N VAL A 39 5.18 6.61 -0.73
CA VAL A 39 3.72 6.55 -0.74
C VAL A 39 3.17 7.37 0.43
N ASN A 40 2.23 8.28 0.15
CA ASN A 40 1.59 9.19 1.12
C ASN A 40 2.59 9.94 2.02
N GLY A 41 3.79 10.28 1.48
CA GLY A 41 4.82 11.02 2.18
C GLY A 41 5.50 10.27 3.35
N ALA A 42 5.20 8.98 3.58
CA ALA A 42 5.65 8.30 4.78
C ALA A 42 5.94 6.80 4.65
N ILE A 43 5.48 6.14 3.60
CA ILE A 43 5.67 4.70 3.38
C ILE A 43 6.66 4.53 2.23
N VAL A 44 7.68 3.70 2.45
CA VAL A 44 8.73 3.35 1.48
C VAL A 44 8.73 1.84 1.27
N PRO A 45 9.39 1.30 0.22
CA PRO A 45 9.40 -0.15 -0.04
C PRO A 45 9.90 -1.01 1.14
N THR A 46 10.80 -0.48 1.97
CA THR A 46 11.33 -1.15 3.18
C THR A 46 10.45 -0.98 4.43
N SER A 47 9.28 -0.33 4.31
CA SER A 47 8.34 -0.21 5.44
C SER A 47 7.79 -1.58 5.82
N THR A 48 7.73 -1.88 7.14
CA THR A 48 7.20 -3.15 7.66
C THR A 48 5.67 -3.22 7.55
N VAL A 49 5.12 -4.44 7.61
CA VAL A 49 3.67 -4.69 7.67
C VAL A 49 3.02 -3.84 8.77
N GLY A 50 3.61 -3.79 9.97
CA GLY A 50 3.09 -3.02 11.09
C GLY A 50 3.06 -1.51 10.81
N GLN A 51 4.11 -0.97 10.20
CA GLN A 51 4.19 0.46 9.84
C GLN A 51 3.16 0.84 8.78
N ILE A 52 2.98 0.00 7.74
CA ILE A 52 2.01 0.25 6.68
C ILE A 52 0.59 0.20 7.24
N LYS A 53 0.24 -0.84 8.01
CA LYS A 53 -1.09 -1.00 8.65
C LYS A 53 -1.44 0.18 9.54
N LEU A 54 -0.47 0.69 10.31
CA LEU A 54 -0.67 1.84 11.21
C LEU A 54 -0.91 3.15 10.44
N LYS A 55 -0.10 3.41 9.42
CA LYS A 55 -0.17 4.66 8.64
C LYS A 55 -1.30 4.66 7.62
N PHE A 56 -1.69 3.47 7.15
CA PHE A 56 -2.67 3.30 6.09
C PHE A 56 -3.61 2.12 6.36
N PRO A 57 -4.61 2.27 7.27
CA PRO A 57 -5.38 1.16 7.85
C PRO A 57 -6.42 0.54 6.90
N CYS A 58 -6.63 1.06 5.67
CA CYS A 58 -7.67 0.61 4.75
C CYS A 58 -7.21 -0.51 3.79
N PHE A 59 -6.37 -1.42 4.25
CA PHE A 59 -5.93 -2.56 3.45
C PHE A 59 -7.05 -3.61 3.28
N THR A 60 -7.03 -4.36 2.17
CA THR A 60 -7.98 -5.45 1.91
C THR A 60 -7.52 -6.77 2.50
N SER A 61 -6.20 -7.00 2.53
CA SER A 61 -5.57 -8.18 3.16
C SER A 61 -4.11 -7.88 3.49
N PHE A 62 -3.52 -8.69 4.36
CA PHE A 62 -2.10 -8.63 4.68
C PHE A 62 -1.57 -10.03 4.98
N GLU A 63 -0.24 -10.19 4.89
CA GLU A 63 0.52 -11.34 5.35
C GLU A 63 1.60 -10.84 6.31
N GLU A 64 1.71 -11.45 7.49
CA GLU A 64 2.75 -11.08 8.46
C GLU A 64 4.14 -11.44 7.91
N GLU A 65 5.13 -10.68 8.34
CA GLU A 65 6.53 -10.92 7.95
C GLU A 65 7.04 -12.24 8.54
N GLY A 66 7.76 -13.01 7.74
CA GLY A 66 8.35 -14.28 8.17
C GLY A 66 8.40 -15.34 7.08
N ASN A 67 9.03 -16.47 7.44
CA ASN A 67 9.26 -17.58 6.50
C ASN A 67 8.00 -18.37 6.12
N SER A 68 6.88 -18.16 6.80
CA SER A 68 5.61 -18.85 6.52
C SER A 68 4.82 -18.23 5.37
N SER A 69 5.11 -16.98 5.00
CA SER A 69 4.46 -16.34 3.86
C SER A 69 5.25 -16.57 2.57
N LYS A 70 4.57 -16.77 1.45
CA LYS A 70 5.19 -17.02 0.12
C LYS A 70 6.20 -15.93 -0.25
N CYS A 71 5.91 -14.68 0.11
CA CYS A 71 6.69 -13.50 -0.28
C CYS A 71 7.36 -12.78 0.91
N GLY A 72 7.42 -13.44 2.08
CA GLY A 72 8.07 -12.90 3.28
C GLY A 72 7.25 -11.85 4.03
N GLY A 73 6.02 -11.57 3.61
CA GLY A 73 5.11 -10.58 4.18
C GLY A 73 4.61 -9.54 3.18
N GLY A 74 3.50 -8.88 3.51
CA GLY A 74 2.95 -7.83 2.67
C GLY A 74 1.65 -7.23 3.14
N VAL A 75 1.29 -6.07 2.59
CA VAL A 75 0.00 -5.40 2.79
C VAL A 75 -0.59 -5.06 1.44
N PHE A 76 -1.84 -5.45 1.22
CA PHE A 76 -2.46 -5.43 -0.10
C PHE A 76 -3.75 -4.59 -0.09
N TYR A 77 -3.83 -3.65 -1.02
CA TYR A 77 -4.99 -2.80 -1.28
C TYR A 77 -5.56 -3.17 -2.65
N LYS A 78 -6.19 -4.36 -2.72
CA LYS A 78 -6.69 -4.98 -3.97
C LYS A 78 -7.75 -4.11 -4.67
N ASP A 79 -8.57 -3.40 -3.89
CA ASP A 79 -9.59 -2.47 -4.38
C ASP A 79 -9.00 -1.21 -5.04
N ARG A 80 -7.72 -0.93 -4.78
CA ARG A 80 -6.95 0.21 -5.31
C ARG A 80 -5.81 -0.18 -6.22
N ASP A 81 -5.60 -1.48 -6.41
CA ASP A 81 -4.59 -2.08 -7.29
C ASP A 81 -3.15 -1.62 -6.94
N ILE A 82 -2.83 -1.67 -5.63
CA ILE A 82 -1.48 -1.45 -5.10
C ILE A 82 -1.15 -2.50 -4.03
N TYR A 83 0.09 -2.99 -4.04
CA TYR A 83 0.56 -4.12 -3.27
C TYR A 83 1.96 -3.82 -2.70
N PHE A 84 2.12 -3.93 -1.38
CA PHE A 84 3.39 -3.77 -0.69
C PHE A 84 3.92 -5.16 -0.33
N TYR A 85 5.05 -5.54 -0.88
CA TYR A 85 5.73 -6.80 -0.59
C TYR A 85 6.90 -6.54 0.36
N THR A 86 6.62 -6.52 1.67
CA THR A 86 7.57 -6.06 2.71
C THR A 86 8.75 -7.00 2.86
N GLY A 87 8.58 -8.31 2.69
CA GLY A 87 9.66 -9.28 2.72
C GLY A 87 10.56 -9.28 1.48
N ARG A 88 10.25 -8.44 0.48
CA ARG A 88 10.98 -8.29 -0.79
C ARG A 88 11.34 -6.84 -1.10
N ASP A 89 11.02 -5.90 -0.20
CA ASP A 89 11.31 -4.47 -0.31
C ASP A 89 10.85 -3.82 -1.63
N TYR A 90 9.65 -4.19 -2.12
CA TYR A 90 9.09 -3.53 -3.29
C TYR A 90 7.60 -3.25 -3.18
N VAL A 91 7.16 -2.27 -3.96
CA VAL A 91 5.75 -1.91 -4.14
C VAL A 91 5.38 -2.18 -5.59
N GLU A 92 4.22 -2.80 -5.80
CA GLU A 92 3.63 -3.04 -7.10
C GLU A 92 2.35 -2.22 -7.28
N ILE A 93 2.18 -1.63 -8.46
CA ILE A 93 1.02 -0.85 -8.87
C ILE A 93 0.49 -1.46 -10.16
N GLY A 94 -0.76 -1.91 -10.13
CA GLY A 94 -1.43 -2.49 -11.29
C GLY A 94 -2.08 -1.45 -12.22
N PRO A 95 -2.66 -1.93 -13.34
CA PRO A 95 -3.25 -1.08 -14.37
C PRO A 95 -4.53 -0.35 -13.92
N ALA A 96 -5.22 -0.86 -12.92
CA ALA A 96 -6.45 -0.29 -12.38
C ALA A 96 -6.22 0.59 -11.15
N PHE A 97 -5.00 1.07 -10.94
CA PHE A 97 -4.63 1.87 -9.78
C PHE A 97 -5.54 3.08 -9.56
N LYS A 98 -6.10 3.16 -8.36
CA LYS A 98 -7.01 4.22 -7.92
C LYS A 98 -6.32 5.18 -6.95
N GLY A 99 -5.36 5.93 -7.47
CA GLY A 99 -4.59 6.90 -6.71
C GLY A 99 -3.99 7.98 -7.61
N LYS A 100 -3.02 8.70 -7.08
CA LYS A 100 -2.27 9.74 -7.79
C LYS A 100 -0.80 9.35 -7.87
N LEU A 101 -0.20 9.49 -9.05
CA LEU A 101 1.24 9.37 -9.26
C LEU A 101 1.80 10.77 -9.52
N SER A 102 2.99 11.08 -8.98
CA SER A 102 3.70 12.36 -9.27
C SER A 102 4.00 12.51 -10.76
N ILE A 103 4.20 11.39 -11.46
CA ILE A 103 4.32 11.31 -12.91
C ILE A 103 3.24 10.35 -13.43
N PRO A 104 2.42 10.72 -14.44
CA PRO A 104 1.33 9.89 -14.95
C PRO A 104 1.85 8.73 -15.82
N LEU A 105 2.44 7.73 -15.20
CA LEU A 105 3.09 6.62 -15.89
C LEU A 105 2.10 5.57 -16.42
N ILE A 106 1.05 5.21 -15.68
CA ILE A 106 0.06 4.21 -16.13
C ILE A 106 -0.59 4.67 -17.42
N GLY A 107 -0.55 3.83 -18.46
CA GLY A 107 -1.05 4.13 -19.79
C GLY A 107 -0.10 4.99 -20.64
N ALA A 108 1.00 5.50 -20.09
CA ALA A 108 1.99 6.26 -20.87
C ALA A 108 2.66 5.37 -21.92
N SER A 109 2.93 5.94 -23.10
CA SER A 109 3.69 5.25 -24.15
C SER A 109 5.16 5.12 -23.76
N ARG A 110 5.78 3.94 -24.02
CA ARG A 110 7.18 3.66 -23.76
C ARG A 110 8.11 4.76 -24.29
N ASN A 111 7.85 5.23 -25.51
CA ASN A 111 8.67 6.28 -26.14
C ASN A 111 8.54 7.65 -25.45
N GLY A 112 7.45 7.89 -24.73
CA GLY A 112 7.22 9.14 -24.01
C GLY A 112 7.88 9.24 -22.64
N LEU A 113 8.46 8.14 -22.12
CA LEU A 113 9.01 8.07 -20.77
C LEU A 113 10.34 8.79 -20.62
N PHE A 114 11.11 8.90 -21.72
CA PHE A 114 12.44 9.51 -21.70
C PHE A 114 12.47 10.92 -21.10
N LYS A 115 11.44 11.72 -21.35
CA LYS A 115 11.35 13.10 -20.81
C LYS A 115 11.26 13.16 -19.28
N TRP A 116 10.81 12.09 -18.62
CA TRP A 116 10.65 12.05 -17.17
C TRP A 116 11.73 11.21 -16.49
N LEU A 117 12.13 10.09 -17.12
CA LEU A 117 12.94 9.06 -16.49
C LEU A 117 14.34 8.92 -17.13
N GLY A 118 14.57 9.57 -18.28
CA GLY A 118 15.81 9.39 -19.04
C GLY A 118 15.89 8.01 -19.69
N GLN A 119 17.12 7.53 -19.92
CA GLN A 119 17.37 6.21 -20.50
C GLN A 119 17.21 5.11 -19.43
N PRO A 120 16.56 3.98 -19.76
CA PRO A 120 16.54 2.84 -18.86
C PRO A 120 17.93 2.22 -18.70
N GLN A 121 18.24 1.75 -17.49
CA GLN A 121 19.46 0.99 -17.21
C GLN A 121 19.41 -0.39 -17.86
N ILE A 122 18.23 -1.02 -17.83
CA ILE A 122 17.97 -2.31 -18.50
C ILE A 122 16.75 -2.12 -19.38
N LYS A 123 16.85 -2.60 -20.61
CA LYS A 123 15.77 -2.55 -21.61
C LYS A 123 15.47 -3.95 -22.09
N ASP A 124 14.25 -4.41 -21.86
CA ASP A 124 13.73 -5.72 -22.31
C ASP A 124 12.56 -5.52 -23.30
N VAL A 125 12.06 -6.60 -23.89
CA VAL A 125 10.93 -6.54 -24.82
C VAL A 125 9.66 -6.04 -24.12
N SER A 126 9.40 -6.49 -22.90
CA SER A 126 8.15 -6.28 -22.16
C SER A 126 8.28 -5.33 -20.97
N TRP A 127 9.47 -4.94 -20.58
CA TRP A 127 9.71 -4.07 -19.44
C TRP A 127 10.99 -3.26 -19.58
N ASP A 128 11.10 -2.19 -18.83
CA ASP A 128 12.31 -1.38 -18.67
C ASP A 128 12.59 -1.15 -17.20
N ALA A 129 13.86 -1.16 -16.78
CA ALA A 129 14.29 -0.78 -15.44
C ALA A 129 15.07 0.54 -15.48
N PHE A 130 14.66 1.46 -14.63
CA PHE A 130 15.27 2.79 -14.48
C PHE A 130 15.95 2.87 -13.11
N LYS A 131 17.20 3.33 -13.07
CA LYS A 131 17.87 3.64 -11.82
C LYS A 131 17.27 4.92 -11.22
N THR A 132 16.94 4.86 -9.95
CA THR A 132 16.46 6.01 -9.16
C THR A 132 17.38 6.32 -8.00
N ALA A 133 17.16 7.43 -7.30
CA ALA A 133 17.94 7.77 -6.11
C ALA A 133 17.72 6.76 -4.96
N TYR A 134 16.54 6.14 -4.90
CA TYR A 134 16.19 5.16 -3.84
C TYR A 134 16.49 3.70 -4.22
N GLY A 135 16.76 3.39 -5.51
CA GLY A 135 16.99 2.02 -5.98
C GLY A 135 16.56 1.84 -7.44
N VAL A 136 15.49 1.09 -7.72
CA VAL A 136 15.01 0.78 -9.06
C VAL A 136 13.52 1.04 -9.24
N LEU A 137 13.17 1.55 -10.42
CA LEU A 137 11.80 1.64 -10.95
C LEU A 137 11.69 0.72 -12.17
N ILE A 138 10.75 -0.24 -12.16
CA ILE A 138 10.51 -1.18 -13.27
C ILE A 138 9.13 -0.88 -13.85
N LEU A 139 9.08 -0.69 -15.16
CA LEU A 139 7.86 -0.42 -15.91
C LEU A 139 7.59 -1.58 -16.86
N TYR A 140 6.42 -2.20 -16.73
CA TYR A 140 5.97 -3.27 -17.63
C TYR A 140 5.01 -2.71 -18.67
N TYR A 141 5.09 -3.23 -19.88
CA TYR A 141 4.32 -2.77 -21.02
C TYR A 141 3.32 -3.81 -21.50
N ASN A 142 2.15 -3.35 -21.91
CA ASN A 142 1.18 -4.16 -22.65
C ASN A 142 1.57 -4.28 -24.13
N LYS A 143 0.78 -5.05 -24.91
CA LYS A 143 1.00 -5.26 -26.35
C LYS A 143 1.01 -3.96 -27.17
N ALA A 144 0.42 -2.87 -26.66
CA ALA A 144 0.41 -1.55 -27.29
C ALA A 144 1.60 -0.66 -26.86
N ALA A 145 2.62 -1.25 -26.21
CA ALA A 145 3.79 -0.57 -25.66
C ALA A 145 3.41 0.58 -24.69
N LYS A 146 2.32 0.40 -23.93
CA LYS A 146 1.89 1.30 -22.88
C LYS A 146 2.14 0.69 -21.51
N VAL A 147 2.59 1.49 -20.54
CA VAL A 147 2.79 1.06 -19.14
C VAL A 147 1.48 0.55 -18.57
N ASN A 148 1.48 -0.70 -18.10
CA ASN A 148 0.33 -1.33 -17.44
C ASN A 148 0.61 -1.87 -16.05
N LYS A 149 1.88 -1.93 -15.63
CA LYS A 149 2.28 -2.28 -14.27
C LYS A 149 3.55 -1.53 -13.92
N ILE A 150 3.67 -1.12 -12.68
CA ILE A 150 4.84 -0.44 -12.12
C ILE A 150 5.31 -1.22 -10.91
N GLN A 151 6.61 -1.41 -10.78
CA GLN A 151 7.23 -1.89 -9.53
C GLN A 151 8.36 -0.94 -9.16
N PHE A 152 8.49 -0.63 -7.89
CA PHE A 152 9.62 0.15 -7.40
C PHE A 152 10.14 -0.42 -6.07
N SER A 153 11.47 -0.38 -5.91
CA SER A 153 12.18 -1.03 -4.82
C SER A 153 13.40 -0.22 -4.41
N THR A 154 13.82 -0.37 -3.16
CA THR A 154 15.12 0.13 -2.69
C THR A 154 16.28 -0.77 -3.14
N GLN A 155 16.01 -1.95 -3.67
CA GLN A 155 17.00 -2.85 -4.23
C GLN A 155 17.45 -2.38 -5.62
N MET A 156 18.56 -2.94 -6.12
CA MET A 156 19.01 -2.69 -7.49
C MET A 156 18.31 -3.64 -8.48
N ALA A 157 18.28 -3.27 -9.76
CA ALA A 157 17.63 -4.06 -10.80
C ALA A 157 18.18 -5.49 -10.96
N ASN A 158 19.44 -5.73 -10.59
CA ASN A 158 20.09 -7.04 -10.65
C ASN A 158 19.94 -7.87 -9.37
N THR A 159 19.43 -7.32 -8.28
CA THR A 159 19.28 -8.01 -6.99
C THR A 159 17.83 -8.18 -6.55
N ILE A 160 16.91 -7.43 -7.15
CA ILE A 160 15.50 -7.49 -6.79
C ILE A 160 14.94 -8.90 -7.00
N GLN A 161 14.26 -9.43 -5.98
CA GLN A 161 13.56 -10.70 -6.01
C GLN A 161 12.06 -10.44 -5.97
N LEU A 162 11.41 -10.58 -7.11
CA LEU A 162 9.97 -10.41 -7.21
C LEU A 162 9.22 -11.63 -6.67
N CYS A 163 8.01 -11.40 -6.19
CA CYS A 163 7.10 -12.45 -5.78
C CYS A 163 6.27 -12.89 -7.01
N GLU A 164 6.50 -14.09 -7.48
CA GLU A 164 5.77 -14.74 -8.59
C GLU A 164 4.78 -15.80 -8.09
#